data_2ef23560b0789613aeb1bd3f52fa1f4f
#
_entry.id   2ef23560b0789613aeb1bd3f52fa1f4f
#
_cell.length_a   1.000
_cell.length_b   1.000
_cell.length_c   1.000
_cell.angle_alpha   90.00
_cell.angle_beta   90.00
_cell.angle_gamma   90.00
#
_symmetry.space_group_name_H-M   'P 1'
#
loop_
_entity.id
_entity.type
_entity.pdbx_description
1 polymer ?
#
loop_
_entity_poly.entity_id
_entity_poly.type
_entity_poly.pdbx_seq_one_letter_code
_entity_poly.pdbx_strand_id
1 'polypeptide(L)'
;MYLESVLKGYKLMPVPENPELRARLANHSLEELTEILKQYKTLHNSTDVDTVKRAIRAIEIEEYYAVHPVPEREFPKLNSLIIGVDIDRELRREKITRRLKQRLDEGMVDEVRRLTEQGISPDDLIYYGLEYKFLTLYVIGKLTYEEMFTELETAIHQFAKRQMTWFRGMERRGFTIHWVSAELPMEEKIAFVIEKLRG
;
A
#
# COMPACT_ATOMS: atom_id res chain seq x y z
N MET A 1 4.46 -0.93 -4.64
CA MET A 1 4.93 -2.34 -4.56
C MET A 1 4.22 -3.25 -5.55
N TYR A 2 2.90 -3.39 -5.53
CA TYR A 2 2.15 -4.25 -6.45
C TYR A 2 2.44 -3.98 -7.94
N LEU A 3 2.34 -2.73 -8.39
CA LEU A 3 2.63 -2.34 -9.78
C LEU A 3 4.04 -2.78 -10.22
N GLU A 4 5.04 -2.54 -9.38
CA GLU A 4 6.42 -2.91 -9.69
C GLU A 4 6.62 -4.43 -9.76
N SER A 5 5.94 -5.19 -8.90
CA SER A 5 5.98 -6.65 -8.93
C SER A 5 5.39 -7.22 -10.22
N VAL A 6 4.29 -6.62 -10.70
CA VAL A 6 3.67 -6.99 -11.99
C VAL A 6 4.60 -6.66 -13.15
N LEU A 7 5.15 -5.44 -13.19
CA LEU A 7 6.04 -4.99 -14.26
C LEU A 7 7.35 -5.77 -14.33
N LYS A 8 7.86 -6.23 -13.19
CA LYS A 8 9.07 -7.07 -13.09
C LYS A 8 8.78 -8.55 -13.28
N GLY A 9 7.53 -8.95 -13.38
CA GLY A 9 7.14 -10.35 -13.52
C GLY A 9 7.58 -11.20 -12.33
N TYR A 10 7.44 -10.70 -11.09
CA TYR A 10 7.79 -11.48 -9.90
C TYR A 10 6.97 -12.76 -9.83
N LYS A 11 7.68 -13.88 -9.74
CA LYS A 11 7.09 -15.21 -9.62
C LYS A 11 6.61 -15.42 -8.18
N LEU A 12 5.41 -14.94 -7.88
CA LEU A 12 4.78 -15.13 -6.57
C LEU A 12 3.90 -16.39 -6.63
N MET A 13 4.24 -17.39 -5.84
CA MET A 13 3.35 -18.53 -5.62
C MET A 13 2.42 -18.26 -4.44
N PRO A 14 1.16 -18.73 -4.49
CA PRO A 14 0.31 -18.72 -3.32
C PRO A 14 0.90 -19.68 -2.28
N VAL A 15 1.32 -19.14 -1.14
CA VAL A 15 1.81 -19.91 -0.01
C VAL A 15 0.66 -20.05 1.00
N PRO A 16 0.19 -21.28 1.30
CA PRO A 16 -0.85 -21.50 2.28
C PRO A 16 -0.34 -21.14 3.69
N GLU A 17 -1.27 -20.88 4.60
CA GLU A 17 -0.94 -20.72 6.01
C GLU A 17 -0.50 -22.05 6.60
N ASN A 18 0.54 -22.02 7.44
CA ASN A 18 1.05 -23.19 8.17
C ASN A 18 0.80 -23.00 9.68
N PRO A 19 -0.33 -23.52 10.21
CA PRO A 19 -0.69 -23.34 11.62
C PRO A 19 0.36 -23.93 12.60
N GLU A 20 1.01 -25.02 12.23
CA GLU A 20 2.04 -25.65 13.07
C GLU A 20 3.27 -24.77 13.20
N LEU A 21 3.75 -24.23 12.08
CA LEU A 21 4.86 -23.27 12.06
C LEU A 21 4.51 -22.01 12.86
N ARG A 22 3.30 -21.48 12.66
CA ARG A 22 2.84 -20.29 13.38
C ARG A 22 2.78 -20.54 14.89
N ALA A 23 2.28 -21.69 15.32
CA ALA A 23 2.26 -22.07 16.73
C ALA A 23 3.67 -22.21 17.31
N ARG A 24 4.62 -22.83 16.58
CA ARG A 24 6.02 -22.96 16.97
C ARG A 24 6.68 -21.61 17.17
N LEU A 25 6.39 -20.63 16.29
CA LEU A 25 7.02 -19.32 16.29
C LEU A 25 6.27 -18.26 17.12
N ALA A 26 5.08 -18.57 17.64
CA ALA A 26 4.21 -17.59 18.29
C ALA A 26 4.84 -16.88 19.52
N ASN A 27 5.74 -17.58 20.23
CA ASN A 27 6.35 -17.05 21.45
C ASN A 27 7.76 -16.44 21.21
N HIS A 28 8.23 -16.38 19.98
CA HIS A 28 9.51 -15.78 19.67
C HIS A 28 9.43 -14.26 19.61
N SER A 29 10.50 -13.61 20.08
CA SER A 29 10.66 -12.17 19.93
C SER A 29 10.90 -11.79 18.46
N LEU A 30 10.73 -10.51 18.11
CA LEU A 30 10.99 -10.03 16.77
C LEU A 30 12.47 -10.20 16.37
N GLU A 31 13.38 -10.06 17.32
CA GLU A 31 14.81 -10.28 17.13
C GLU A 31 15.12 -11.74 16.78
N GLU A 32 14.57 -12.68 17.53
CA GLU A 32 14.74 -14.12 17.26
C GLU A 32 14.19 -14.51 15.89
N LEU A 33 12.99 -14.04 15.55
CA LEU A 33 12.37 -14.27 14.23
C LEU A 33 13.21 -13.65 13.10
N THR A 34 13.84 -12.52 13.35
CA THR A 34 14.74 -11.87 12.38
C THR A 34 15.97 -12.73 12.14
N GLU A 35 16.58 -13.31 13.19
CA GLU A 35 17.72 -14.20 13.05
C GLU A 35 17.35 -15.52 12.34
N ILE A 36 16.17 -16.07 12.61
CA ILE A 36 15.64 -17.23 11.88
C ILE A 36 15.48 -16.88 10.38
N LEU A 37 14.86 -15.73 10.05
CA LEU A 37 14.66 -15.33 8.66
C LEU A 37 15.97 -15.09 7.91
N LYS A 38 17.01 -14.59 8.56
CA LYS A 38 18.35 -14.40 7.98
C LYS A 38 19.01 -15.70 7.54
N GLN A 39 18.61 -16.86 8.09
CA GLN A 39 19.11 -18.16 7.66
C GLN A 39 18.59 -18.56 6.27
N TYR A 40 17.43 -18.03 5.87
CA TYR A 40 16.82 -18.32 4.58
C TYR A 40 17.17 -17.29 3.50
N LYS A 41 17.30 -16.01 3.88
CA LYS A 41 17.59 -14.94 2.91
C LYS A 41 18.35 -13.75 3.49
N THR A 42 19.08 -13.05 2.63
CA THR A 42 19.64 -11.74 2.98
C THR A 42 18.52 -10.71 3.05
N LEU A 43 18.42 -9.99 4.18
CA LEU A 43 17.43 -8.94 4.36
C LEU A 43 17.90 -7.65 3.67
N HIS A 44 17.18 -7.22 2.64
CA HIS A 44 17.45 -5.98 1.91
C HIS A 44 16.64 -4.79 2.42
N ASN A 45 15.65 -5.03 3.28
CA ASN A 45 14.80 -4.01 3.90
C ASN A 45 14.26 -4.52 5.24
N SER A 46 13.69 -3.60 6.04
CA SER A 46 13.09 -3.91 7.35
C SER A 46 11.63 -4.34 7.26
N THR A 47 11.00 -4.30 6.08
CA THR A 47 9.54 -4.51 5.94
C THR A 47 9.08 -5.88 6.40
N ASP A 48 9.88 -6.92 6.17
CA ASP A 48 9.55 -8.29 6.55
C ASP A 48 9.68 -8.50 8.06
N VAL A 49 10.41 -7.64 8.74
CA VAL A 49 10.70 -7.70 10.19
C VAL A 49 10.16 -6.49 10.96
N ASP A 50 9.18 -5.77 10.42
CA ASP A 50 8.54 -4.65 11.11
C ASP A 50 7.65 -5.10 12.28
N THR A 51 7.09 -6.31 12.19
CA THR A 51 6.22 -6.89 13.21
C THR A 51 6.40 -8.41 13.29
N VAL A 52 6.13 -8.99 14.46
CA VAL A 52 6.15 -10.46 14.68
C VAL A 52 5.31 -11.18 13.62
N LYS A 53 4.08 -10.70 13.33
CA LYS A 53 3.20 -11.30 12.31
C LYS A 53 3.84 -11.32 10.92
N ARG A 54 4.54 -10.26 10.52
CA ARG A 54 5.23 -10.18 9.22
C ARG A 54 6.45 -11.08 9.19
N ALA A 55 7.24 -11.11 10.25
CA ALA A 55 8.41 -11.97 10.36
C ALA A 55 8.01 -13.45 10.26
N ILE A 56 6.98 -13.87 10.99
CA ILE A 56 6.43 -15.24 10.90
C ILE A 56 5.97 -15.54 9.47
N ARG A 57 5.23 -14.62 8.83
CA ARG A 57 4.79 -14.81 7.45
C ARG A 57 5.95 -14.89 6.46
N ALA A 58 7.00 -14.12 6.66
CA ALA A 58 8.19 -14.17 5.82
C ALA A 58 8.91 -15.53 5.96
N ILE A 59 9.08 -16.03 7.17
CA ILE A 59 9.65 -17.37 7.43
C ILE A 59 8.79 -18.46 6.77
N GLU A 60 7.46 -18.39 6.94
CA GLU A 60 6.50 -19.32 6.35
C GLU A 60 6.64 -19.39 4.81
N ILE A 61 6.86 -18.27 4.16
CA ILE A 61 7.08 -18.18 2.72
C ILE A 61 8.41 -18.84 2.33
N GLU A 62 9.48 -18.56 3.04
CA GLU A 62 10.80 -19.10 2.74
C GLU A 62 10.86 -20.63 3.01
N GLU A 63 10.29 -21.11 4.11
CA GLU A 63 10.18 -22.57 4.36
C GLU A 63 9.37 -23.27 3.25
N TYR A 64 8.27 -22.67 2.82
CA TYR A 64 7.48 -23.22 1.73
C TYR A 64 8.27 -23.29 0.42
N TYR A 65 9.00 -22.25 0.06
CA TYR A 65 9.81 -22.21 -1.17
C TYR A 65 11.01 -23.16 -1.13
N ALA A 66 11.54 -23.45 0.04
CA ALA A 66 12.64 -24.42 0.19
C ALA A 66 12.24 -25.85 -0.23
N VAL A 67 10.98 -26.22 -0.05
CA VAL A 67 10.46 -27.56 -0.38
C VAL A 67 9.56 -27.59 -1.64
N HIS A 68 9.15 -26.43 -2.11
CA HIS A 68 8.32 -26.29 -3.32
C HIS A 68 9.04 -25.36 -4.30
N PRO A 69 9.89 -25.90 -5.19
CA PRO A 69 10.61 -25.08 -6.15
C PRO A 69 9.64 -24.27 -7.01
N VAL A 70 9.93 -22.98 -7.16
CA VAL A 70 9.13 -22.05 -7.96
C VAL A 70 9.10 -22.56 -9.40
N PRO A 71 7.94 -22.85 -10.01
CA PRO A 71 7.89 -23.31 -11.40
C PRO A 71 8.57 -22.30 -12.31
N GLU A 72 9.34 -22.80 -13.28
CA GLU A 72 9.87 -21.99 -14.38
C GLU A 72 8.71 -21.55 -15.32
N ARG A 73 7.82 -20.74 -14.80
CA ARG A 73 6.82 -20.05 -15.65
C ARG A 73 7.44 -18.77 -16.17
N GLU A 74 7.59 -18.69 -17.48
CA GLU A 74 7.88 -17.42 -18.10
C GLU A 74 6.62 -16.53 -17.99
N PHE A 75 6.73 -15.43 -17.26
CA PHE A 75 5.72 -14.38 -17.34
C PHE A 75 5.87 -13.67 -18.68
N PRO A 76 4.78 -13.39 -19.39
CA PRO A 76 4.86 -12.63 -20.63
C PRO A 76 5.54 -11.29 -20.36
N LYS A 77 6.52 -10.94 -21.17
CA LYS A 77 7.19 -9.64 -21.08
C LYS A 77 6.17 -8.55 -21.39
N LEU A 78 5.81 -7.78 -20.38
CA LEU A 78 4.85 -6.70 -20.53
C LEU A 78 5.53 -5.52 -21.23
N ASN A 79 4.98 -5.13 -22.38
CA ASN A 79 5.30 -3.84 -22.99
C ASN A 79 4.40 -2.81 -22.32
N SER A 80 4.97 -1.93 -21.47
CA SER A 80 4.21 -1.02 -20.62
C SER A 80 4.68 0.41 -20.79
N LEU A 81 3.75 1.32 -20.99
CA LEU A 81 3.96 2.77 -20.89
C LEU A 81 3.49 3.24 -19.51
N ILE A 82 4.39 3.80 -18.72
CA ILE A 82 4.06 4.31 -17.39
C ILE A 82 3.92 5.82 -17.46
N ILE A 83 2.69 6.30 -17.20
CA ILE A 83 2.40 7.74 -17.11
C ILE A 83 2.27 8.12 -15.65
N GLY A 84 3.07 9.09 -15.22
CA GLY A 84 2.96 9.73 -13.91
C GLY A 84 2.24 11.07 -14.03
N VAL A 85 1.31 11.34 -13.11
CA VAL A 85 0.67 12.66 -13.03
C VAL A 85 1.39 13.44 -11.94
N ASP A 86 2.10 14.50 -12.35
CA ASP A 86 2.79 15.40 -11.42
C ASP A 86 1.90 16.59 -11.06
N ILE A 87 1.98 16.99 -9.80
CA ILE A 87 1.21 18.11 -9.26
C ILE A 87 2.07 18.86 -8.25
N ASP A 88 2.01 20.17 -8.30
CA ASP A 88 2.65 21.02 -7.29
C ASP A 88 2.27 20.59 -5.88
N ARG A 89 3.22 20.71 -4.95
CA ARG A 89 3.06 20.24 -3.57
C ARG A 89 1.93 20.96 -2.84
N GLU A 90 1.85 22.28 -2.95
CA GLU A 90 0.84 23.06 -2.23
C GLU A 90 -0.54 22.84 -2.84
N LEU A 91 -0.63 22.84 -4.17
CA LEU A 91 -1.87 22.52 -4.88
C LEU A 91 -2.38 21.11 -4.54
N ARG A 92 -1.48 20.13 -4.40
CA ARG A 92 -1.85 18.78 -3.97
C ARG A 92 -2.41 18.79 -2.55
N ARG A 93 -1.80 19.53 -1.63
CA ARG A 93 -2.28 19.67 -0.25
C ARG A 93 -3.68 20.27 -0.21
N GLU A 94 -3.89 21.36 -0.92
CA GLU A 94 -5.21 22.00 -1.02
C GLU A 94 -6.27 21.07 -1.57
N LYS A 95 -5.97 20.34 -2.65
CA LYS A 95 -6.89 19.35 -3.24
C LYS A 95 -7.23 18.22 -2.27
N ILE A 96 -6.27 17.73 -1.50
CA ILE A 96 -6.47 16.69 -0.48
C ILE A 96 -7.44 17.21 0.60
N THR A 97 -7.13 18.37 1.20
CA THR A 97 -7.96 18.97 2.24
C THR A 97 -9.40 19.25 1.74
N ARG A 98 -9.53 19.82 0.55
CA ARG A 98 -10.85 20.12 -0.05
C ARG A 98 -11.64 18.81 -0.29
N ARG A 99 -11.01 17.79 -0.86
CA ARG A 99 -11.66 16.50 -1.09
C ARG A 99 -12.08 15.82 0.21
N LEU A 100 -11.25 15.88 1.25
CA LEU A 100 -11.59 15.31 2.55
C LEU A 100 -12.82 16.00 3.13
N LYS A 101 -12.87 17.35 3.15
CA LYS A 101 -14.04 18.11 3.60
C LYS A 101 -15.29 17.71 2.83
N GLN A 102 -15.23 17.73 1.51
CA GLN A 102 -16.35 17.34 0.65
C GLN A 102 -16.84 15.92 0.96
N ARG A 103 -15.95 14.95 1.11
CA ARG A 103 -16.32 13.57 1.44
C ARG A 103 -16.99 13.43 2.82
N LEU A 104 -16.55 14.21 3.79
CA LEU A 104 -17.19 14.26 5.11
C LEU A 104 -18.61 14.85 5.00
N ASP A 105 -18.79 15.94 4.24
CA ASP A 105 -20.10 16.57 4.00
C ASP A 105 -21.05 15.64 3.21
N GLU A 106 -20.52 14.77 2.34
CA GLU A 106 -21.27 13.76 1.58
C GLU A 106 -21.68 12.54 2.43
N GLY A 107 -21.37 12.51 3.74
CA GLY A 107 -21.85 11.48 4.66
C GLY A 107 -20.89 10.30 4.88
N MET A 108 -19.60 10.50 4.71
CA MET A 108 -18.58 9.47 4.94
C MET A 108 -18.61 8.93 6.39
N VAL A 109 -18.95 9.77 7.38
CA VAL A 109 -19.14 9.34 8.77
C VAL A 109 -20.35 8.42 8.91
N ASP A 110 -21.45 8.75 8.23
CA ASP A 110 -22.68 7.96 8.30
C ASP A 110 -22.54 6.61 7.60
N GLU A 111 -21.68 6.54 6.59
CA GLU A 111 -21.29 5.25 5.99
C GLU A 111 -20.67 4.31 7.04
N VAL A 112 -19.70 4.80 7.81
CA VAL A 112 -19.03 4.00 8.85
C VAL A 112 -19.99 3.61 9.97
N ARG A 113 -20.90 4.52 10.40
CA ARG A 113 -21.93 4.20 11.40
C ARG A 113 -22.81 3.05 10.93
N ARG A 114 -23.32 3.12 9.70
CA ARG A 114 -24.16 2.05 9.12
C ARG A 114 -23.43 0.71 9.06
N LEU A 115 -22.15 0.69 8.68
CA LEU A 115 -21.36 -0.53 8.64
C LEU A 115 -21.19 -1.13 10.02
N THR A 116 -20.97 -0.29 11.04
CA THR A 116 -20.89 -0.73 12.45
C THR A 116 -22.22 -1.26 12.95
N GLU A 117 -23.34 -0.62 12.62
CA GLU A 117 -24.70 -1.07 12.96
C GLU A 117 -25.07 -2.38 12.26
N GLN A 118 -24.51 -2.67 11.09
CA GLN A 118 -24.64 -3.95 10.38
C GLN A 118 -23.78 -5.07 10.98
N GLY A 119 -23.04 -4.80 12.05
CA GLY A 119 -22.27 -5.79 12.78
C GLY A 119 -20.82 -5.98 12.28
N ILE A 120 -20.31 -5.11 11.39
CA ILE A 120 -18.90 -5.14 11.02
C ILE A 120 -18.07 -4.63 12.22
N SER A 121 -17.07 -5.41 12.62
CA SER A 121 -16.27 -5.06 13.79
C SER A 121 -15.45 -3.78 13.57
N PRO A 122 -15.29 -2.94 14.61
CA PRO A 122 -14.40 -1.77 14.51
C PRO A 122 -12.97 -2.13 14.09
N ASP A 123 -12.44 -3.25 14.52
CA ASP A 123 -11.08 -3.69 14.17
C ASP A 123 -10.96 -4.00 12.68
N ASP A 124 -11.97 -4.62 12.07
CA ASP A 124 -12.02 -4.87 10.65
C ASP A 124 -12.05 -3.55 9.86
N LEU A 125 -12.90 -2.59 10.27
CA LEU A 125 -12.98 -1.27 9.63
C LEU A 125 -11.66 -0.51 9.74
N ILE A 126 -11.00 -0.52 10.89
CA ILE A 126 -9.68 0.10 11.10
C ILE A 126 -8.62 -0.49 10.15
N TYR A 127 -8.74 -1.76 9.81
CA TYR A 127 -7.81 -2.44 8.91
C TYR A 127 -7.98 -2.04 7.43
N TYR A 128 -9.16 -1.59 7.01
CA TYR A 128 -9.48 -1.30 5.60
C TYR A 128 -8.77 -0.08 4.99
N GLY A 129 -8.23 0.82 5.78
CA GLY A 129 -7.47 1.97 5.27
C GLY A 129 -7.57 3.21 6.13
N LEU A 130 -6.96 4.30 5.67
CA LEU A 130 -6.82 5.52 6.48
C LEU A 130 -8.17 6.12 6.84
N GLU A 131 -9.06 6.28 5.87
CA GLU A 131 -10.37 6.88 6.07
C GLU A 131 -11.17 6.07 7.08
N TYR A 132 -11.33 4.77 6.84
CA TYR A 132 -12.07 3.89 7.75
C TYR A 132 -11.47 3.86 9.14
N LYS A 133 -10.12 3.87 9.25
CA LYS A 133 -9.45 3.88 10.55
C LYS A 133 -9.88 5.07 11.41
N PHE A 134 -9.69 6.28 10.91
CA PHE A 134 -9.92 7.48 11.70
C PHE A 134 -11.41 7.77 11.91
N LEU A 135 -12.24 7.49 10.90
CA LEU A 135 -13.69 7.60 11.03
C LEU A 135 -14.25 6.60 12.05
N THR A 136 -13.76 5.36 12.05
CA THR A 136 -14.17 4.36 13.05
C THR A 136 -13.76 4.79 14.46
N LEU A 137 -12.54 5.30 14.65
CA LEU A 137 -12.08 5.80 15.95
C LEU A 137 -12.97 6.95 16.46
N TYR A 138 -13.44 7.81 15.58
CA TYR A 138 -14.42 8.84 15.91
C TYR A 138 -15.79 8.24 16.26
N VAL A 139 -16.32 7.33 15.45
CA VAL A 139 -17.64 6.73 15.65
C VAL A 139 -17.74 5.96 16.96
N ILE A 140 -16.65 5.29 17.38
CA ILE A 140 -16.60 4.57 18.67
C ILE A 140 -16.15 5.48 19.84
N GLY A 141 -16.07 6.78 19.64
CA GLY A 141 -15.78 7.77 20.69
C GLY A 141 -14.34 7.82 21.20
N LYS A 142 -13.38 7.26 20.45
CA LYS A 142 -11.94 7.34 20.77
C LYS A 142 -11.28 8.63 20.34
N LEU A 143 -11.87 9.35 19.39
CA LEU A 143 -11.43 10.66 18.92
C LEU A 143 -12.61 11.62 18.89
N THR A 144 -12.36 12.90 19.09
CA THR A 144 -13.27 13.98 18.73
C THR A 144 -13.31 14.16 17.21
N TYR A 145 -14.28 14.92 16.70
CA TYR A 145 -14.35 15.22 15.26
C TYR A 145 -13.11 16.00 14.79
N GLU A 146 -12.64 16.95 15.56
CA GLU A 146 -11.47 17.77 15.26
C GLU A 146 -10.18 16.94 15.23
N GLU A 147 -10.02 16.02 16.17
CA GLU A 147 -8.89 15.09 16.21
C GLU A 147 -8.94 14.15 15.01
N MET A 148 -10.08 13.55 14.75
CA MET A 148 -10.29 12.66 13.59
C MET A 148 -9.94 13.38 12.28
N PHE A 149 -10.45 14.59 12.07
CA PHE A 149 -10.16 15.37 10.86
C PHE A 149 -8.66 15.67 10.72
N THR A 150 -8.04 16.18 11.78
CA THR A 150 -6.62 16.59 11.78
C THR A 150 -5.69 15.39 11.56
N GLU A 151 -5.95 14.28 12.24
CA GLU A 151 -5.14 13.08 12.12
C GLU A 151 -5.32 12.41 10.75
N LEU A 152 -6.55 12.32 10.25
CA LEU A 152 -6.84 11.77 8.93
C LEU A 152 -6.21 12.63 7.82
N GLU A 153 -6.36 13.95 7.86
CA GLU A 153 -5.74 14.87 6.91
C GLU A 153 -4.22 14.69 6.89
N THR A 154 -3.60 14.68 8.07
CA THR A 154 -2.15 14.45 8.22
C THR A 154 -1.73 13.10 7.63
N ALA A 155 -2.48 12.04 7.91
CA ALA A 155 -2.19 10.71 7.42
C ALA A 155 -2.29 10.62 5.88
N ILE A 156 -3.28 11.28 5.26
CA ILE A 156 -3.43 11.37 3.79
C ILE A 156 -2.26 12.13 3.18
N HIS A 157 -1.84 13.26 3.76
CA HIS A 157 -0.67 14.01 3.30
C HIS A 157 0.61 13.19 3.35
N GLN A 158 0.82 12.45 4.45
CA GLN A 158 1.96 11.55 4.58
C GLN A 158 1.90 10.39 3.57
N PHE A 159 0.71 9.85 3.33
CA PHE A 159 0.51 8.81 2.33
C PHE A 159 0.86 9.30 0.91
N ALA A 160 0.37 10.47 0.53
CA ALA A 160 0.70 11.10 -0.75
C ALA A 160 2.22 11.36 -0.91
N LYS A 161 2.90 11.80 0.16
CA LYS A 161 4.36 11.94 0.16
C LYS A 161 5.06 10.60 -0.07
N ARG A 162 4.61 9.53 0.61
CA ARG A 162 5.17 8.17 0.43
C ARG A 162 4.97 7.65 -1.00
N GLN A 163 3.82 7.92 -1.62
CA GLN A 163 3.58 7.55 -3.02
C GLN A 163 4.60 8.20 -3.96
N MET A 164 4.85 9.51 -3.83
CA MET A 164 5.85 10.20 -4.65
C MET A 164 7.28 9.68 -4.42
N THR A 165 7.63 9.39 -3.16
CA THR A 165 8.92 8.76 -2.83
C THR A 165 9.07 7.39 -3.49
N TRP A 166 7.98 6.62 -3.53
CA TRP A 166 7.92 5.32 -4.18
C TRP A 166 8.14 5.43 -5.69
N PHE A 167 7.43 6.33 -6.38
CA PHE A 167 7.58 6.52 -7.82
C PHE A 167 8.98 6.99 -8.21
N ARG A 168 9.56 7.95 -7.49
CA ARG A 168 10.97 8.33 -7.66
C ARG A 168 11.93 7.17 -7.39
N GLY A 169 11.57 6.28 -6.46
CA GLY A 169 12.30 5.04 -6.23
C GLY A 169 12.21 4.07 -7.41
N MET A 170 11.07 3.98 -8.10
CA MET A 170 10.92 3.17 -9.32
C MET A 170 11.85 3.69 -10.42
N GLU A 171 11.94 4.99 -10.65
CA GLU A 171 12.85 5.58 -11.63
C GLU A 171 14.31 5.22 -11.31
N ARG A 172 14.74 5.33 -10.06
CA ARG A 172 16.08 4.91 -9.63
C ARG A 172 16.36 3.41 -9.84
N ARG A 173 15.32 2.58 -9.88
CA ARG A 173 15.39 1.14 -10.15
C ARG A 173 15.22 0.80 -11.65
N GLY A 174 15.28 1.81 -12.54
CA GLY A 174 15.32 1.65 -13.98
C GLY A 174 13.97 1.68 -14.69
N PHE A 175 12.87 2.05 -14.01
CA PHE A 175 11.61 2.28 -14.70
C PHE A 175 11.57 3.68 -15.31
N THR A 176 11.10 3.79 -16.54
CA THR A 176 10.81 5.09 -17.16
C THR A 176 9.40 5.51 -16.84
N ILE A 177 9.23 6.63 -16.15
CA ILE A 177 7.92 7.25 -15.87
C ILE A 177 7.85 8.55 -16.67
N HIS A 178 6.85 8.65 -17.56
CA HIS A 178 6.59 9.85 -18.33
C HIS A 178 5.66 10.76 -17.55
N TRP A 179 6.19 11.82 -16.96
CA TRP A 179 5.43 12.72 -16.12
C TRP A 179 4.66 13.76 -16.96
N VAL A 180 3.38 13.92 -16.63
CA VAL A 180 2.50 14.93 -17.20
C VAL A 180 1.91 15.80 -16.09
N SER A 181 1.82 17.12 -16.28
CA SER A 181 1.28 18.02 -15.28
C SER A 181 -0.22 17.74 -15.03
N ALA A 182 -0.61 17.71 -13.75
CA ALA A 182 -2.00 17.62 -13.34
C ALA A 182 -2.84 18.84 -13.79
N GLU A 183 -2.18 19.96 -14.05
CA GLU A 183 -2.83 21.25 -14.38
C GLU A 183 -3.18 21.41 -15.86
N LEU A 184 -2.56 20.58 -16.73
CA LEU A 184 -2.91 20.59 -18.15
C LEU A 184 -4.37 20.21 -18.38
N PRO A 185 -5.02 20.75 -19.43
CA PRO A 185 -6.29 20.26 -19.90
C PRO A 185 -6.28 18.78 -20.26
N MET A 186 -7.43 18.13 -20.22
CA MET A 186 -7.51 16.68 -20.49
C MET A 186 -7.05 16.33 -21.91
N GLU A 187 -7.40 17.17 -22.87
CA GLU A 187 -7.02 17.02 -24.28
C GLU A 187 -5.50 17.00 -24.46
N GLU A 188 -4.78 17.88 -23.77
CA GLU A 188 -3.30 17.91 -23.79
C GLU A 188 -2.69 16.70 -23.11
N LYS A 189 -3.27 16.22 -21.99
CA LYS A 189 -2.83 14.98 -21.35
C LYS A 189 -3.02 13.79 -22.28
N ILE A 190 -4.15 13.70 -22.98
CA ILE A 190 -4.42 12.64 -23.95
C ILE A 190 -3.42 12.73 -25.13
N ALA A 191 -3.19 13.91 -25.67
CA ALA A 191 -2.22 14.12 -26.74
C ALA A 191 -0.81 13.65 -26.33
N PHE A 192 -0.38 14.02 -25.10
CA PHE A 192 0.89 13.55 -24.53
C PHE A 192 0.98 12.01 -24.44
N VAL A 193 -0.08 11.34 -23.96
CA VAL A 193 -0.10 9.87 -23.88
C VAL A 193 -0.02 9.25 -25.26
N ILE A 194 -0.78 9.77 -26.24
CA ILE A 194 -0.77 9.26 -27.62
C ILE A 194 0.60 9.44 -28.26
N GLU A 195 1.27 10.57 -28.04
CA GLU A 195 2.65 10.80 -28.51
C GLU A 195 3.60 9.72 -27.98
N LYS A 196 3.53 9.43 -26.67
CA LYS A 196 4.41 8.41 -26.03
C LYS A 196 4.09 6.97 -26.44
N LEU A 197 2.86 6.70 -26.91
CA LEU A 197 2.48 5.38 -27.45
C LEU A 197 2.99 5.15 -28.87
N ARG A 198 3.26 6.21 -29.64
CA ARG A 198 3.70 6.14 -31.04
C ARG A 198 5.22 6.14 -31.22
N GLY A 199 5.94 6.60 -30.23
CA GLY A 199 7.41 6.62 -30.22
C GLY A 199 8.00 5.46 -29.45
#